data_3da6f45dd43caba16c3a1adda43cfcdd
#
_entry.id   3da6f45dd43caba16c3a1adda43cfcdd
#
_cell.length_a   1.000
_cell.length_b   1.000
_cell.length_c   1.000
_cell.angle_alpha   90.00
_cell.angle_beta   90.00
_cell.angle_gamma   90.00
#
_symmetry.space_group_name_H-M   'P 1'
#
loop_
_entity.id
_entity.type
_entity.pdbx_description
1 polymer ?
#
loop_
_entity_poly.entity_id
_entity_poly.type
_entity_poly.pdbx_seq_one_letter_code
_entity_poly.pdbx_strand_id
1 'polypeptide(L)'
;DNVANVQGGMPVDDHGTAVASVAAGFSDTMVGIAPNAKLALGYYGGTTALANATNTARTLGAVAQNNSWGFVDLSGNTLYVSPTNYATIFGSGNSYSSALVNYAADGVVVFAMSNETSDTNAGLMEALPVILPQLEAGWLAVGNAIPDFDANGINSVQLISSACHEAAAWCLLADGTWNAATAASDTAYGFNVGSSFAAPQVSGALALLAEAFPALDPHDLRLRLLASADNGFFTPDQWLEIENGLKHGYNDTYGHGFLDLRAALLPIGTPQVTLADGNVTALNAPLIVSGSAFGDAITRSLSAVDITVTDSLN
;
A
#
# COMPACT_ATOMS: atom_id res chain seq x y z
N ASP A 1 16.19 -16.63 2.06
CA ASP A 1 15.05 -17.24 1.41
C ASP A 1 13.75 -16.72 2.06
N ASN A 2 13.07 -15.77 1.38
CA ASN A 2 11.95 -15.03 1.97
C ASN A 2 10.59 -15.71 1.72
N VAL A 3 10.56 -16.82 0.96
CA VAL A 3 9.31 -17.48 0.59
C VAL A 3 8.82 -18.35 1.73
N ALA A 4 7.68 -17.96 2.33
CA ALA A 4 7.03 -18.69 3.43
C ALA A 4 6.05 -19.75 2.94
N ASN A 5 5.42 -19.54 1.78
CA ASN A 5 4.44 -20.46 1.19
C ASN A 5 4.41 -20.32 -0.33
N VAL A 6 4.23 -21.43 -1.04
CA VAL A 6 4.02 -21.48 -2.48
C VAL A 6 2.81 -22.35 -2.76
N GLN A 7 1.80 -21.80 -3.44
CA GLN A 7 0.66 -22.60 -3.90
C GLN A 7 1.12 -23.58 -4.97
N GLY A 8 0.82 -24.87 -4.79
CA GLY A 8 1.26 -25.91 -5.70
C GLY A 8 0.74 -25.74 -7.15
N GLY A 9 1.51 -26.21 -8.12
CA GLY A 9 1.15 -26.17 -9.53
C GLY A 9 1.37 -24.85 -10.26
N MET A 10 2.01 -23.87 -9.60
CA MET A 10 2.38 -22.60 -10.27
C MET A 10 3.45 -22.84 -11.34
N PRO A 11 3.23 -22.35 -12.57
CA PRO A 11 4.32 -22.23 -13.54
C PRO A 11 5.33 -21.16 -13.07
N VAL A 12 6.58 -21.33 -13.47
CA VAL A 12 7.57 -20.25 -13.31
C VAL A 12 7.21 -19.14 -14.30
N ASP A 13 7.12 -17.91 -13.78
CA ASP A 13 6.72 -16.74 -14.55
C ASP A 13 7.66 -15.56 -14.27
N ASP A 14 8.18 -14.94 -15.33
CA ASP A 14 9.07 -13.78 -15.24
C ASP A 14 8.39 -12.61 -14.56
N HIS A 15 7.13 -12.34 -14.90
CA HIS A 15 6.37 -11.21 -14.34
C HIS A 15 6.16 -11.40 -12.83
N GLY A 16 5.68 -12.57 -12.39
CA GLY A 16 5.49 -12.86 -10.96
C GLY A 16 6.78 -12.82 -10.17
N THR A 17 7.89 -13.30 -10.75
CA THR A 17 9.23 -13.25 -10.17
C THR A 17 9.69 -11.80 -9.97
N ALA A 18 9.53 -10.96 -11.01
CA ALA A 18 9.88 -9.54 -10.95
C ALA A 18 9.04 -8.80 -9.88
N VAL A 19 7.73 -8.98 -9.88
CA VAL A 19 6.80 -8.40 -8.89
C VAL A 19 7.20 -8.78 -7.46
N ALA A 20 7.46 -10.06 -7.20
CA ALA A 20 7.89 -10.55 -5.89
C ALA A 20 9.23 -9.94 -5.47
N SER A 21 10.16 -9.77 -6.42
CA SER A 21 11.47 -9.18 -6.13
C SER A 21 11.37 -7.68 -5.80
N VAL A 22 10.47 -6.92 -6.43
CA VAL A 22 10.23 -5.52 -6.07
C VAL A 22 9.70 -5.41 -4.63
N ALA A 23 8.78 -6.30 -4.23
CA ALA A 23 8.26 -6.30 -2.87
C ALA A 23 9.34 -6.64 -1.83
N ALA A 24 10.08 -7.74 -2.02
CA ALA A 24 10.92 -8.34 -0.97
C ALA A 24 12.20 -9.03 -1.49
N GLY A 25 12.68 -8.68 -2.68
CA GLY A 25 13.94 -9.22 -3.19
C GLY A 25 15.14 -8.79 -2.36
N PHE A 26 16.14 -9.65 -2.26
CA PHE A 26 17.41 -9.33 -1.60
C PHE A 26 18.58 -9.99 -2.32
N SER A 27 19.47 -9.17 -2.85
CA SER A 27 20.74 -9.59 -3.44
C SER A 27 21.74 -8.43 -3.45
N ASP A 28 22.98 -8.70 -3.83
CA ASP A 28 24.01 -7.65 -3.98
C ASP A 28 23.68 -6.64 -5.11
N THR A 29 22.77 -7.00 -6.03
CA THR A 29 22.44 -6.19 -7.21
C THR A 29 21.10 -5.46 -7.05
N MET A 30 20.16 -6.05 -6.32
CA MET A 30 18.80 -5.53 -6.17
C MET A 30 18.29 -5.76 -4.76
N VAL A 31 17.71 -4.72 -4.19
CA VAL A 31 17.02 -4.78 -2.90
C VAL A 31 15.59 -4.30 -3.11
N GLY A 32 14.61 -5.14 -2.80
CA GLY A 32 13.18 -4.80 -2.79
C GLY A 32 12.83 -3.89 -1.61
N ILE A 33 11.60 -3.41 -1.58
CA ILE A 33 11.13 -2.44 -0.57
C ILE A 33 11.24 -3.02 0.86
N ALA A 34 10.83 -4.27 1.06
CA ALA A 34 10.86 -4.96 2.37
C ALA A 34 11.67 -6.26 2.28
N PRO A 35 13.00 -6.20 2.21
CA PRO A 35 13.84 -7.36 1.87
C PRO A 35 13.79 -8.50 2.90
N ASN A 36 13.34 -8.23 4.12
CA ASN A 36 13.17 -9.24 5.17
C ASN A 36 11.72 -9.76 5.29
N ALA A 37 10.79 -9.20 4.51
CA ALA A 37 9.39 -9.64 4.52
C ALA A 37 9.26 -11.10 4.04
N LYS A 38 8.28 -11.82 4.58
CA LYS A 38 7.94 -13.16 4.13
C LYS A 38 6.92 -13.10 3.01
N LEU A 39 7.13 -13.88 1.97
CA LEU A 39 6.26 -13.97 0.81
C LEU A 39 5.44 -15.26 0.81
N ALA A 40 4.14 -15.16 0.57
CA ALA A 40 3.28 -16.27 0.17
C ALA A 40 2.94 -16.08 -1.32
N LEU A 41 3.35 -17.01 -2.17
CA LEU A 41 3.14 -16.93 -3.61
C LEU A 41 1.86 -17.67 -3.98
N GLY A 42 0.93 -16.96 -4.63
CA GLY A 42 -0.37 -17.45 -5.05
C GLY A 42 -0.47 -17.59 -6.58
N TYR A 43 -1.27 -18.57 -7.04
CA TYR A 43 -1.54 -18.80 -8.44
C TYR A 43 -2.85 -18.12 -8.88
N TYR A 44 -2.84 -17.41 -10.00
CA TYR A 44 -3.99 -16.67 -10.54
C TYR A 44 -4.71 -17.37 -11.72
N GLY A 45 -4.63 -18.69 -11.79
CA GLY A 45 -5.25 -19.51 -12.85
C GLY A 45 -6.77 -19.67 -12.76
N GLY A 46 -7.51 -18.61 -12.45
CA GLY A 46 -8.97 -18.57 -12.34
C GLY A 46 -9.47 -18.32 -10.93
N THR A 47 -10.78 -17.99 -10.79
CA THR A 47 -11.36 -17.49 -9.52
C THR A 47 -11.23 -18.46 -8.35
N THR A 48 -11.24 -19.77 -8.59
CA THR A 48 -11.00 -20.77 -7.53
C THR A 48 -9.57 -20.73 -7.01
N ALA A 49 -8.57 -20.61 -7.91
CA ALA A 49 -7.17 -20.50 -7.52
C ALA A 49 -6.91 -19.19 -6.76
N LEU A 50 -7.48 -18.09 -7.24
CA LEU A 50 -7.43 -16.78 -6.57
C LEU A 50 -8.07 -16.83 -5.17
N ALA A 51 -9.24 -17.47 -5.02
CA ALA A 51 -9.87 -17.66 -3.71
C ALA A 51 -8.96 -18.44 -2.75
N ASN A 52 -8.32 -19.50 -3.22
CA ASN A 52 -7.40 -20.31 -2.41
C ASN A 52 -6.16 -19.52 -2.00
N ALA A 53 -5.57 -18.74 -2.93
CA ALA A 53 -4.43 -17.87 -2.63
C ALA A 53 -4.79 -16.83 -1.56
N THR A 54 -5.93 -16.16 -1.71
CA THR A 54 -6.43 -15.15 -0.77
C THR A 54 -6.71 -15.74 0.61
N ASN A 55 -7.37 -16.92 0.68
CA ASN A 55 -7.62 -17.61 1.94
C ASN A 55 -6.30 -18.07 2.61
N THR A 56 -5.30 -18.47 1.82
CA THR A 56 -3.98 -18.81 2.34
C THR A 56 -3.28 -17.57 2.92
N ALA A 57 -3.31 -16.43 2.21
CA ALA A 57 -2.77 -15.16 2.70
C ALA A 57 -3.41 -14.76 4.04
N ARG A 58 -4.75 -14.87 4.14
CA ARG A 58 -5.48 -14.63 5.39
C ARG A 58 -5.05 -15.55 6.52
N THR A 59 -4.94 -16.86 6.25
CA THR A 59 -4.54 -17.85 7.24
C THR A 59 -3.11 -17.63 7.77
N LEU A 60 -2.22 -17.11 6.92
CA LEU A 60 -0.85 -16.75 7.27
C LEU A 60 -0.75 -15.40 7.99
N GLY A 61 -1.84 -14.63 8.09
CA GLY A 61 -1.82 -13.29 8.66
C GLY A 61 -1.02 -12.29 7.82
N ALA A 62 -1.04 -12.46 6.48
CA ALA A 62 -0.35 -11.53 5.59
C ALA A 62 -0.95 -10.12 5.69
N VAL A 63 -0.11 -9.11 5.93
CA VAL A 63 -0.55 -7.71 6.06
C VAL A 63 -1.04 -7.14 4.72
N ALA A 64 -0.42 -7.54 3.61
CA ALA A 64 -0.78 -7.12 2.27
C ALA A 64 -0.89 -8.28 1.30
N GLN A 65 -1.87 -8.22 0.38
CA GLN A 65 -2.00 -9.12 -0.77
C GLN A 65 -1.80 -8.31 -2.04
N ASN A 66 -0.64 -8.48 -2.69
CA ASN A 66 -0.33 -7.82 -3.96
C ASN A 66 -0.97 -8.53 -5.14
N ASN A 67 -1.65 -7.76 -6.01
CA ASN A 67 -2.30 -8.23 -7.23
C ASN A 67 -1.88 -7.34 -8.41
N SER A 68 -0.82 -7.75 -9.09
CA SER A 68 -0.31 -7.04 -10.28
C SER A 68 -0.93 -7.58 -11.56
N TRP A 69 -2.26 -7.62 -11.62
CA TRP A 69 -3.05 -8.12 -12.75
C TRP A 69 -4.46 -7.51 -12.72
N GLY A 70 -5.15 -7.52 -13.86
CA GLY A 70 -6.54 -7.08 -14.00
C GLY A 70 -7.31 -7.93 -15.00
N PHE A 71 -8.63 -7.76 -15.08
CA PHE A 71 -9.46 -8.40 -16.08
C PHE A 71 -9.53 -7.57 -17.36
N VAL A 72 -9.51 -8.26 -18.49
CA VAL A 72 -9.69 -7.67 -19.82
C VAL A 72 -10.86 -8.35 -20.53
N ASP A 73 -11.46 -7.66 -21.50
CA ASP A 73 -12.44 -8.23 -22.42
C ASP A 73 -11.78 -9.16 -23.47
N LEU A 74 -12.58 -9.75 -24.35
CA LEU A 74 -12.10 -10.64 -25.41
C LEU A 74 -11.23 -9.92 -26.45
N SER A 75 -11.24 -8.60 -26.49
CA SER A 75 -10.40 -7.77 -27.34
C SER A 75 -9.11 -7.30 -26.66
N GLY A 76 -8.95 -7.62 -25.38
CA GLY A 76 -7.79 -7.21 -24.57
C GLY A 76 -7.93 -5.82 -23.92
N ASN A 77 -9.10 -5.18 -23.99
CA ASN A 77 -9.33 -3.90 -23.34
C ASN A 77 -9.64 -4.09 -21.85
N THR A 78 -9.27 -3.12 -21.04
CA THR A 78 -9.57 -3.10 -19.60
C THR A 78 -11.06 -3.31 -19.34
N LEU A 79 -11.38 -4.26 -18.47
CA LEU A 79 -12.74 -4.51 -18.04
C LEU A 79 -13.09 -3.53 -16.92
N TYR A 80 -13.76 -2.43 -17.25
CA TYR A 80 -14.09 -1.36 -16.30
C TYR A 80 -15.05 -1.80 -15.20
N VAL A 81 -14.99 -1.11 -14.07
CA VAL A 81 -15.89 -1.32 -12.93
C VAL A 81 -17.34 -1.06 -13.37
N SER A 82 -18.19 -2.06 -13.20
CA SER A 82 -19.64 -1.96 -13.40
C SER A 82 -20.37 -3.16 -12.79
N PRO A 83 -21.66 -3.03 -12.39
CA PRO A 83 -22.43 -4.17 -11.91
C PRO A 83 -22.54 -5.30 -12.96
N THR A 84 -22.59 -4.96 -14.25
CA THR A 84 -22.64 -5.94 -15.34
C THR A 84 -21.34 -6.74 -15.45
N ASN A 85 -20.20 -6.08 -15.44
CA ASN A 85 -18.89 -6.72 -15.49
C ASN A 85 -18.62 -7.55 -14.24
N TYR A 86 -19.00 -7.03 -13.08
CA TYR A 86 -18.95 -7.81 -11.83
C TYR A 86 -19.78 -9.11 -11.93
N ALA A 87 -21.03 -9.01 -12.38
CA ALA A 87 -21.88 -10.18 -12.54
C ALA A 87 -21.34 -11.19 -13.57
N THR A 88 -20.69 -10.71 -14.62
CA THR A 88 -20.07 -11.55 -15.65
C THR A 88 -18.87 -12.34 -15.10
N ILE A 89 -18.01 -11.71 -14.31
CA ILE A 89 -16.79 -12.34 -13.77
C ILE A 89 -17.09 -13.18 -12.53
N PHE A 90 -17.90 -12.65 -11.60
CA PHE A 90 -18.09 -13.27 -10.31
C PHE A 90 -19.42 -14.05 -10.22
N GLY A 91 -20.47 -13.63 -10.92
CA GLY A 91 -21.80 -14.25 -10.80
C GLY A 91 -22.34 -14.17 -9.36
N SER A 92 -23.23 -15.10 -9.01
CA SER A 92 -23.77 -15.22 -7.66
C SER A 92 -22.97 -16.25 -6.86
N GLY A 93 -22.51 -15.87 -5.65
CA GLY A 93 -21.85 -16.79 -4.71
C GLY A 93 -20.43 -17.19 -5.10
N ASN A 94 -19.71 -16.32 -5.78
CA ASN A 94 -18.32 -16.58 -6.17
C ASN A 94 -17.40 -16.69 -4.95
N SER A 95 -16.59 -17.74 -4.91
CA SER A 95 -15.68 -17.99 -3.79
C SER A 95 -14.58 -16.94 -3.68
N TYR A 96 -14.14 -16.33 -4.80
CA TYR A 96 -13.09 -15.33 -4.79
C TYR A 96 -13.57 -13.99 -4.21
N SER A 97 -14.76 -13.51 -4.61
CA SER A 97 -15.32 -12.29 -4.00
C SER A 97 -15.51 -12.44 -2.48
N SER A 98 -15.97 -13.62 -2.03
CA SER A 98 -16.10 -13.93 -0.61
C SER A 98 -14.75 -13.97 0.11
N ALA A 99 -13.71 -14.55 -0.54
CA ALA A 99 -12.36 -14.59 0.02
C ALA A 99 -11.78 -13.18 0.15
N LEU A 100 -11.97 -12.31 -0.85
CA LEU A 100 -11.53 -10.90 -0.79
C LEU A 100 -12.20 -10.14 0.35
N VAL A 101 -13.52 -10.28 0.52
CA VAL A 101 -14.24 -9.64 1.63
C VAL A 101 -13.69 -10.11 2.98
N ASN A 102 -13.45 -11.41 3.14
CA ASN A 102 -12.91 -11.96 4.38
C ASN A 102 -11.46 -11.53 4.63
N TYR A 103 -10.64 -11.42 3.58
CA TYR A 103 -9.26 -10.97 3.73
C TYR A 103 -9.17 -9.47 4.00
N ALA A 104 -9.93 -8.66 3.26
CA ALA A 104 -9.94 -7.20 3.44
C ALA A 104 -10.44 -6.74 4.82
N ALA A 105 -11.10 -7.62 5.58
CA ALA A 105 -11.44 -7.35 6.98
C ALA A 105 -10.23 -7.40 7.94
N ASP A 106 -9.18 -8.15 7.58
CA ASP A 106 -8.01 -8.41 8.44
C ASP A 106 -6.68 -7.98 7.80
N GLY A 107 -6.68 -7.55 6.53
CA GLY A 107 -5.49 -7.21 5.74
C GLY A 107 -5.79 -6.19 4.64
N VAL A 108 -4.77 -5.85 3.85
CA VAL A 108 -4.90 -4.89 2.75
C VAL A 108 -4.70 -5.58 1.40
N VAL A 109 -5.72 -5.51 0.55
CA VAL A 109 -5.65 -5.93 -0.85
C VAL A 109 -5.10 -4.79 -1.68
N VAL A 110 -4.02 -5.02 -2.43
CA VAL A 110 -3.35 -4.04 -3.28
C VAL A 110 -3.49 -4.47 -4.73
N PHE A 111 -4.10 -3.64 -5.57
CA PHE A 111 -4.21 -3.86 -7.02
C PHE A 111 -3.43 -2.83 -7.81
N ALA A 112 -2.74 -3.29 -8.86
CA ALA A 112 -2.17 -2.43 -9.87
C ALA A 112 -3.27 -1.82 -10.75
N MET A 113 -3.19 -0.53 -11.08
CA MET A 113 -4.04 0.11 -12.09
C MET A 113 -3.74 -0.43 -13.50
N SER A 114 -4.65 -0.25 -14.44
CA SER A 114 -4.40 -0.53 -15.85
C SER A 114 -3.18 0.24 -16.38
N ASN A 115 -2.40 -0.36 -17.27
CA ASN A 115 -1.29 0.34 -17.96
C ASN A 115 -1.75 1.18 -19.17
N GLU A 116 -3.04 1.20 -19.48
CA GLU A 116 -3.61 1.95 -20.60
C GLU A 116 -3.92 3.39 -20.15
N THR A 117 -3.04 4.33 -20.50
CA THR A 117 -3.20 5.76 -20.12
C THR A 117 -4.45 6.43 -20.73
N SER A 118 -5.05 5.81 -21.73
CA SER A 118 -6.28 6.28 -22.39
C SER A 118 -7.57 5.73 -21.75
N ASP A 119 -7.47 4.89 -20.75
CA ASP A 119 -8.63 4.40 -20.03
C ASP A 119 -9.40 5.55 -19.39
N THR A 120 -10.72 5.51 -19.50
CA THR A 120 -11.61 6.58 -19.03
C THR A 120 -12.30 6.24 -17.70
N ASN A 121 -12.09 5.03 -17.22
CA ASN A 121 -12.65 4.50 -15.97
C ASN A 121 -11.65 3.53 -15.35
N ALA A 122 -11.74 3.34 -14.05
CA ALA A 122 -10.93 2.33 -13.36
C ALA A 122 -11.38 0.91 -13.74
N GLY A 123 -10.44 -0.03 -13.76
CA GLY A 123 -10.73 -1.44 -13.97
C GLY A 123 -11.55 -2.04 -12.83
N LEU A 124 -12.14 -3.20 -13.12
CA LEU A 124 -13.07 -3.86 -12.20
C LEU A 124 -12.43 -4.18 -10.85
N MET A 125 -11.18 -4.58 -10.83
CA MET A 125 -10.52 -4.97 -9.58
C MET A 125 -10.00 -3.77 -8.80
N GLU A 126 -9.45 -2.78 -9.48
CA GLU A 126 -8.93 -1.55 -8.88
C GLU A 126 -10.04 -0.76 -8.16
N ALA A 127 -11.24 -0.74 -8.76
CA ALA A 127 -12.42 -0.05 -8.23
C ALA A 127 -13.51 -0.99 -7.69
N LEU A 128 -13.17 -2.23 -7.33
CA LEU A 128 -14.15 -3.19 -6.78
C LEU A 128 -14.92 -2.67 -5.55
N PRO A 129 -14.35 -1.82 -4.66
CA PRO A 129 -15.11 -1.21 -3.55
C PRO A 129 -16.33 -0.37 -3.98
N VAL A 130 -16.38 0.16 -5.20
CA VAL A 130 -17.60 0.83 -5.73
C VAL A 130 -18.81 -0.10 -5.72
N ILE A 131 -18.59 -1.40 -5.95
CA ILE A 131 -19.64 -2.42 -5.98
C ILE A 131 -19.78 -3.12 -4.63
N LEU A 132 -18.69 -3.31 -3.93
CA LEU A 132 -18.60 -3.97 -2.62
C LEU A 132 -17.97 -3.00 -1.59
N PRO A 133 -18.74 -2.00 -1.08
CA PRO A 133 -18.20 -0.93 -0.22
C PRO A 133 -17.51 -1.44 1.04
N GLN A 134 -17.86 -2.63 1.54
CA GLN A 134 -17.18 -3.24 2.70
C GLN A 134 -15.71 -3.59 2.45
N LEU A 135 -15.22 -3.52 1.20
CA LEU A 135 -13.81 -3.74 0.87
C LEU A 135 -12.95 -2.49 1.08
N GLU A 136 -13.55 -1.29 1.06
CA GLU A 136 -12.83 -0.02 0.96
C GLU A 136 -11.74 0.14 2.04
N ALA A 137 -12.07 -0.17 3.29
CA ALA A 137 -11.12 -0.04 4.40
C ALA A 137 -9.86 -0.92 4.26
N GLY A 138 -9.95 -2.05 3.56
CA GLY A 138 -8.86 -2.98 3.30
C GLY A 138 -8.42 -3.00 1.82
N TRP A 139 -8.53 -1.87 1.08
CA TRP A 139 -8.24 -1.83 -0.35
C TRP A 139 -7.31 -0.70 -0.75
N LEU A 140 -6.37 -0.97 -1.65
CA LEU A 140 -5.54 0.03 -2.32
C LEU A 140 -5.45 -0.27 -3.82
N ALA A 141 -5.52 0.77 -4.63
CA ALA A 141 -5.17 0.76 -6.05
C ALA A 141 -3.86 1.54 -6.24
N VAL A 142 -3.00 1.11 -7.17
CA VAL A 142 -1.68 1.73 -7.34
C VAL A 142 -1.41 2.02 -8.81
N GLY A 143 -1.34 3.30 -9.12
CA GLY A 143 -0.95 3.80 -10.44
C GLY A 143 0.57 3.88 -10.59
N ASN A 144 1.02 3.87 -11.85
CA ASN A 144 2.42 4.05 -12.21
C ASN A 144 2.67 5.46 -12.72
N ALA A 145 3.60 6.17 -12.09
CA ALA A 145 3.99 7.52 -12.49
C ALA A 145 5.50 7.74 -12.28
N ILE A 146 6.11 8.50 -13.16
CA ILE A 146 7.51 8.94 -13.03
C ILE A 146 7.51 10.34 -12.42
N PRO A 147 8.09 10.53 -11.23
CA PRO A 147 8.15 11.84 -10.59
C PRO A 147 9.29 12.69 -11.17
N ASP A 148 9.03 13.99 -11.34
CA ASP A 148 10.04 15.04 -11.45
C ASP A 148 10.16 15.73 -10.10
N PHE A 149 11.32 15.70 -9.48
CA PHE A 149 11.53 16.17 -8.10
C PHE A 149 12.83 16.93 -7.94
N ASP A 150 12.85 17.82 -6.95
CA ASP A 150 14.02 18.55 -6.51
C ASP A 150 14.21 18.45 -4.98
N ALA A 151 15.00 19.32 -4.40
CA ALA A 151 15.25 19.35 -2.95
C ALA A 151 14.01 19.69 -2.10
N ASN A 152 12.93 20.20 -2.70
CA ASN A 152 11.71 20.61 -2.00
C ASN A 152 10.60 19.54 -2.09
N GLY A 153 10.75 18.52 -2.91
CA GLY A 153 9.77 17.44 -3.12
C GLY A 153 9.44 17.22 -4.59
N ILE A 154 8.28 16.63 -4.85
CA ILE A 154 7.78 16.35 -6.19
C ILE A 154 7.17 17.61 -6.80
N ASN A 155 7.69 18.04 -7.96
CA ASN A 155 7.19 19.20 -8.72
C ASN A 155 6.04 18.80 -9.66
N SER A 156 6.17 17.62 -10.27
CA SER A 156 5.18 17.06 -11.19
C SER A 156 5.36 15.56 -11.32
N VAL A 157 4.38 14.87 -11.86
CA VAL A 157 4.50 13.45 -12.23
C VAL A 157 4.05 13.25 -13.67
N GLN A 158 4.72 12.36 -14.38
CA GLN A 158 4.26 11.82 -15.65
C GLN A 158 3.53 10.51 -15.38
N LEU A 159 2.20 10.52 -15.47
CA LEU A 159 1.40 9.30 -15.34
C LEU A 159 1.64 8.40 -16.55
N ILE A 160 1.99 7.13 -16.30
CA ILE A 160 2.24 6.09 -17.32
C ILE A 160 1.41 4.82 -17.07
N SER A 161 0.34 4.97 -16.30
CA SER A 161 -0.79 4.05 -16.15
C SER A 161 -2.09 4.82 -16.39
N SER A 162 -3.26 4.16 -16.28
CA SER A 162 -4.53 4.89 -16.20
C SER A 162 -4.54 5.83 -14.98
N ALA A 163 -5.36 6.86 -15.03
CA ALA A 163 -5.70 7.67 -13.87
C ALA A 163 -6.46 6.83 -12.82
N CYS A 164 -6.56 7.32 -11.59
CA CYS A 164 -7.23 6.61 -10.50
C CYS A 164 -8.75 6.48 -10.68
N HIS A 165 -9.39 7.44 -11.35
CA HIS A 165 -10.82 7.45 -11.66
C HIS A 165 -11.67 7.09 -10.43
N GLU A 166 -12.59 6.12 -10.54
CA GLU A 166 -13.48 5.67 -9.45
C GLU A 166 -12.72 5.07 -8.24
N ALA A 167 -11.44 4.75 -8.38
CA ALA A 167 -10.61 4.24 -7.30
C ALA A 167 -9.90 5.36 -6.49
N ALA A 168 -10.10 6.64 -6.83
CA ALA A 168 -9.34 7.78 -6.28
C ALA A 168 -9.25 7.79 -4.74
N ALA A 169 -10.33 7.44 -4.03
CA ALA A 169 -10.38 7.44 -2.57
C ALA A 169 -9.47 6.40 -1.89
N TRP A 170 -8.94 5.44 -2.63
CA TRP A 170 -7.99 4.42 -2.14
C TRP A 170 -6.82 4.21 -3.11
N CYS A 171 -6.51 5.21 -3.92
CA CYS A 171 -5.46 5.14 -4.94
C CYS A 171 -4.22 5.92 -4.52
N LEU A 172 -3.05 5.32 -4.79
CA LEU A 172 -1.71 5.90 -4.66
C LEU A 172 -0.95 5.78 -5.98
N LEU A 173 0.09 6.60 -6.16
CA LEU A 173 1.05 6.47 -7.23
C LEU A 173 2.40 6.00 -6.71
N ALA A 174 3.11 5.22 -7.50
CA ALA A 174 4.52 4.89 -7.27
C ALA A 174 5.27 4.74 -8.60
N ASP A 175 6.61 4.83 -8.58
CA ASP A 175 7.43 4.63 -9.79
C ASP A 175 7.59 3.13 -10.09
N GLY A 176 6.85 2.65 -11.05
CA GLY A 176 6.89 1.25 -11.52
C GLY A 176 8.01 0.97 -12.52
N THR A 177 9.11 1.72 -12.48
CA THR A 177 10.28 1.54 -13.35
C THR A 177 11.39 0.82 -12.59
N TRP A 178 11.58 -0.47 -12.83
CA TRP A 178 12.47 -1.31 -12.04
C TRP A 178 13.38 -2.19 -12.87
N ASN A 179 14.62 -2.38 -12.40
CA ASN A 179 15.48 -3.48 -12.80
C ASN A 179 15.27 -4.64 -11.81
N ALA A 180 14.30 -5.51 -12.12
CA ALA A 180 13.80 -6.55 -11.23
C ALA A 180 14.33 -7.95 -11.61
N ALA A 181 14.24 -8.91 -10.69
CA ALA A 181 14.64 -10.29 -10.97
C ALA A 181 13.79 -10.91 -12.08
N THR A 182 14.41 -11.79 -12.87
CA THR A 182 13.70 -12.61 -13.87
C THR A 182 13.79 -14.09 -13.51
N ALA A 183 12.92 -14.91 -14.11
CA ALA A 183 12.94 -16.35 -13.90
C ALA A 183 14.06 -17.08 -14.68
N ALA A 184 14.88 -16.37 -15.43
CA ALA A 184 15.94 -16.98 -16.27
C ALA A 184 17.06 -17.61 -15.43
N SER A 185 17.43 -17.00 -14.30
CA SER A 185 18.37 -17.55 -13.31
C SER A 185 18.33 -16.76 -12.00
N ASP A 186 18.92 -17.28 -10.93
CA ASP A 186 19.02 -16.65 -9.62
C ASP A 186 19.77 -15.29 -9.60
N THR A 187 20.45 -14.96 -10.68
CA THR A 187 21.24 -13.72 -10.83
C THR A 187 20.82 -12.90 -12.05
N ALA A 188 19.71 -13.27 -12.70
CA ALA A 188 19.22 -12.56 -13.88
C ALA A 188 18.25 -11.43 -13.47
N TYR A 189 18.45 -10.26 -14.10
CA TYR A 189 17.63 -9.07 -13.89
C TYR A 189 17.21 -8.51 -15.24
N GLY A 190 16.05 -7.85 -15.28
CA GLY A 190 15.50 -7.22 -16.47
C GLY A 190 14.84 -5.89 -16.14
N PHE A 191 14.90 -4.96 -17.09
CA PHE A 191 14.22 -3.69 -16.98
C PHE A 191 12.71 -3.87 -17.22
N ASN A 192 11.93 -3.37 -16.29
CA ASN A 192 10.48 -3.49 -16.28
C ASN A 192 9.84 -2.12 -16.06
N VAL A 193 8.71 -1.87 -16.71
CA VAL A 193 7.88 -0.68 -16.53
C VAL A 193 6.42 -1.07 -16.47
N GLY A 194 5.71 -0.58 -15.47
CA GLY A 194 4.26 -0.80 -15.34
C GLY A 194 3.76 -0.65 -13.91
N SER A 195 2.47 -0.43 -13.77
CA SER A 195 1.76 -0.42 -12.49
C SER A 195 1.94 -1.73 -11.72
N SER A 196 2.19 -2.84 -12.43
CA SER A 196 2.56 -4.15 -11.86
C SER A 196 3.81 -4.09 -10.97
N PHE A 197 4.68 -3.10 -11.16
CA PHE A 197 5.90 -2.89 -10.37
C PHE A 197 5.78 -1.70 -9.41
N ALA A 198 4.74 -0.87 -9.55
CA ALA A 198 4.33 0.13 -8.58
C ALA A 198 3.59 -0.51 -7.39
N ALA A 199 2.64 -1.38 -7.64
CA ALA A 199 1.84 -2.05 -6.60
C ALA A 199 2.67 -2.82 -5.56
N PRO A 200 3.68 -3.62 -5.91
CA PRO A 200 4.50 -4.31 -4.92
C PRO A 200 5.35 -3.38 -4.05
N GLN A 201 5.62 -2.14 -4.47
CA GLN A 201 6.26 -1.15 -3.59
C GLN A 201 5.34 -0.76 -2.44
N VAL A 202 4.05 -0.53 -2.73
CA VAL A 202 3.03 -0.23 -1.71
C VAL A 202 2.84 -1.43 -0.78
N SER A 203 2.83 -2.66 -1.33
CA SER A 203 2.75 -3.88 -0.53
C SER A 203 3.97 -4.06 0.39
N GLY A 204 5.17 -3.77 -0.11
CA GLY A 204 6.42 -3.74 0.68
C GLY A 204 6.40 -2.63 1.73
N ALA A 205 5.88 -1.45 1.40
CA ALA A 205 5.71 -0.35 2.34
C ALA A 205 4.80 -0.73 3.51
N LEU A 206 3.67 -1.42 3.25
CA LEU A 206 2.79 -1.95 4.31
C LEU A 206 3.54 -2.93 5.21
N ALA A 207 4.39 -3.80 4.66
CA ALA A 207 5.18 -4.73 5.46
C ALA A 207 6.20 -4.01 6.36
N LEU A 208 6.86 -2.96 5.87
CA LEU A 208 7.77 -2.13 6.69
C LEU A 208 7.03 -1.34 7.77
N LEU A 209 5.84 -0.81 7.46
CA LEU A 209 5.01 -0.13 8.44
C LEU A 209 4.52 -1.10 9.52
N ALA A 210 4.15 -2.34 9.17
CA ALA A 210 3.77 -3.36 10.14
C ALA A 210 4.92 -3.74 11.09
N GLU A 211 6.16 -3.73 10.60
CA GLU A 211 7.35 -3.91 11.45
C GLU A 211 7.59 -2.70 12.35
N ALA A 212 7.44 -1.48 11.82
CA ALA A 212 7.66 -0.24 12.56
C ALA A 212 6.56 0.05 13.60
N PHE A 213 5.33 -0.33 13.29
CA PHE A 213 4.14 -0.08 14.11
C PHE A 213 3.36 -1.36 14.41
N PRO A 214 3.91 -2.28 15.21
CA PRO A 214 3.31 -3.61 15.42
C PRO A 214 1.99 -3.59 16.21
N ALA A 215 1.61 -2.45 16.77
CA ALA A 215 0.34 -2.26 17.48
C ALA A 215 -0.80 -1.78 16.56
N LEU A 216 -0.48 -1.29 15.36
CA LEU A 216 -1.48 -0.85 14.39
C LEU A 216 -2.01 -2.03 13.58
N ASP A 217 -3.30 -2.01 13.30
CA ASP A 217 -3.88 -2.97 12.38
C ASP A 217 -3.57 -2.62 10.90
N PRO A 218 -3.79 -3.54 9.96
CA PRO A 218 -3.50 -3.27 8.55
C PRO A 218 -4.29 -2.10 7.94
N HIS A 219 -5.49 -1.80 8.43
CA HIS A 219 -6.28 -0.66 7.95
C HIS A 219 -5.67 0.67 8.40
N ASP A 220 -5.16 0.74 9.62
CA ASP A 220 -4.43 1.92 10.12
C ASP A 220 -3.12 2.12 9.35
N LEU A 221 -2.40 1.05 9.03
CA LEU A 221 -1.19 1.11 8.20
C LEU A 221 -1.51 1.61 6.78
N ARG A 222 -2.62 1.14 6.20
CA ARG A 222 -3.14 1.65 4.93
C ARG A 222 -3.48 3.14 5.02
N LEU A 223 -4.18 3.55 6.07
CA LEU A 223 -4.55 4.94 6.28
C LEU A 223 -3.32 5.84 6.40
N ARG A 224 -2.25 5.37 7.07
CA ARG A 224 -0.97 6.07 7.14
C ARG A 224 -0.37 6.30 5.75
N LEU A 225 -0.40 5.31 4.86
CA LEU A 225 0.11 5.48 3.48
C LEU A 225 -0.70 6.51 2.71
N LEU A 226 -2.04 6.49 2.81
CA LEU A 226 -2.90 7.48 2.13
C LEU A 226 -2.67 8.89 2.69
N ALA A 227 -2.62 9.02 4.03
CA ALA A 227 -2.49 10.32 4.71
C ALA A 227 -1.11 10.97 4.55
N SER A 228 -0.08 10.19 4.23
CA SER A 228 1.30 10.66 4.09
C SER A 228 1.76 10.79 2.64
N ALA A 229 0.93 10.40 1.68
CA ALA A 229 1.29 10.48 0.25
C ALA A 229 1.62 11.94 -0.14
N ASP A 230 2.65 12.11 -0.97
CA ASP A 230 2.98 13.45 -1.48
C ASP A 230 1.93 13.86 -2.52
N ASN A 231 1.13 14.85 -2.17
CA ASN A 231 0.10 15.46 -3.01
C ASN A 231 0.39 16.93 -3.36
N GLY A 232 1.60 17.39 -3.09
CA GLY A 232 2.02 18.78 -3.30
C GLY A 232 2.08 19.21 -4.78
N PHE A 233 2.11 18.28 -5.71
CA PHE A 233 2.23 18.54 -7.15
C PHE A 233 0.89 18.74 -7.89
N PHE A 234 -0.26 18.62 -7.20
CA PHE A 234 -1.58 18.86 -7.80
C PHE A 234 -2.51 19.59 -6.82
N THR A 235 -3.63 20.07 -7.33
CA THR A 235 -4.69 20.68 -6.50
C THR A 235 -5.75 19.61 -6.20
N PRO A 236 -5.95 19.24 -4.94
CA PRO A 236 -7.03 18.35 -4.54
C PRO A 236 -8.41 18.99 -4.76
N ASP A 237 -9.40 18.15 -5.04
CA ASP A 237 -10.82 18.53 -5.10
C ASP A 237 -11.71 17.63 -4.20
N GLN A 238 -11.11 16.60 -3.61
CA GLN A 238 -11.72 15.68 -2.66
C GLN A 238 -10.85 15.54 -1.41
N TRP A 239 -11.43 15.11 -0.27
CA TRP A 239 -10.73 15.10 1.01
C TRP A 239 -11.02 13.82 1.79
N LEU A 240 -9.97 13.15 2.23
CA LEU A 240 -10.02 12.12 3.26
C LEU A 240 -10.02 12.83 4.63
N GLU A 241 -11.09 12.64 5.38
CA GLU A 241 -11.19 13.12 6.75
C GLU A 241 -10.54 12.11 7.69
N ILE A 242 -9.55 12.55 8.44
CA ILE A 242 -8.82 11.76 9.43
C ILE A 242 -9.21 12.27 10.81
N GLU A 243 -9.02 11.47 11.85
CA GLU A 243 -9.32 11.88 13.22
C GLU A 243 -8.58 13.18 13.61
N ASN A 244 -9.10 13.85 14.62
CA ASN A 244 -8.56 15.12 15.15
C ASN A 244 -8.55 16.29 14.15
N GLY A 245 -9.38 16.24 13.09
CA GLY A 245 -9.53 17.31 12.11
C GLY A 245 -8.40 17.38 11.07
N LEU A 246 -7.53 16.38 11.03
CA LEU A 246 -6.56 16.22 9.96
C LEU A 246 -7.30 15.82 8.67
N LYS A 247 -6.89 16.40 7.54
CA LYS A 247 -7.45 16.10 6.23
C LYS A 247 -6.32 15.88 5.24
N HIS A 248 -6.50 14.90 4.36
CA HIS A 248 -5.61 14.69 3.25
C HIS A 248 -6.38 14.81 1.93
N GLY A 249 -5.88 15.62 0.99
CA GLY A 249 -6.55 15.90 -0.27
C GLY A 249 -6.17 14.91 -1.36
N TYR A 250 -7.15 14.57 -2.23
CA TYR A 250 -6.94 13.70 -3.39
C TYR A 250 -7.77 14.16 -4.59
N ASN A 251 -7.58 13.56 -5.76
CA ASN A 251 -8.40 13.77 -6.95
C ASN A 251 -8.46 12.51 -7.82
N ASP A 252 -9.36 12.52 -8.83
CA ASP A 252 -9.60 11.38 -9.72
C ASP A 252 -8.40 11.01 -10.61
N THR A 253 -7.44 11.92 -10.82
CA THR A 253 -6.28 11.65 -11.66
C THR A 253 -5.17 10.95 -10.89
N TYR A 254 -4.81 11.48 -9.72
CA TYR A 254 -3.61 11.08 -8.98
C TYR A 254 -3.90 10.36 -7.67
N GLY A 255 -5.18 10.14 -7.35
CA GLY A 255 -5.57 9.60 -6.06
C GLY A 255 -5.06 10.48 -4.93
N HIS A 256 -4.51 9.87 -3.88
CA HIS A 256 -3.91 10.56 -2.74
C HIS A 256 -2.52 11.16 -3.02
N GLY A 257 -1.94 10.86 -4.18
CA GLY A 257 -0.62 11.33 -4.56
C GLY A 257 0.43 10.22 -4.61
N PHE A 258 1.69 10.62 -4.58
CA PHE A 258 2.84 9.71 -4.71
C PHE A 258 3.23 9.09 -3.36
N LEU A 259 3.54 7.81 -3.34
CA LEU A 259 3.97 7.07 -2.15
C LEU A 259 5.16 7.76 -1.47
N ASP A 260 4.98 8.21 -0.22
CA ASP A 260 6.05 8.70 0.65
C ASP A 260 6.17 7.82 1.90
N LEU A 261 6.95 6.74 1.78
CA LEU A 261 7.19 5.83 2.90
C LEU A 261 7.92 6.51 4.06
N ARG A 262 8.77 7.52 3.76
CA ARG A 262 9.45 8.27 4.82
C ARG A 262 8.44 9.07 5.64
N ALA A 263 7.54 9.78 5.01
CA ALA A 263 6.47 10.50 5.70
C ALA A 263 5.55 9.55 6.48
N ALA A 264 5.24 8.37 5.91
CA ALA A 264 4.44 7.35 6.58
C ALA A 264 5.09 6.80 7.86
N LEU A 265 6.41 6.77 7.95
CA LEU A 265 7.17 6.33 9.13
C LEU A 265 7.36 7.43 10.19
N LEU A 266 7.03 8.69 9.86
CA LEU A 266 7.09 9.82 10.78
C LEU A 266 5.71 10.08 11.41
N PRO A 267 5.65 10.82 12.53
CA PRO A 267 4.37 11.22 13.11
C PRO A 267 3.52 12.03 12.13
N ILE A 268 2.26 11.62 11.96
CA ILE A 268 1.28 12.29 11.09
C ILE A 268 0.39 13.19 11.94
N GLY A 269 0.29 14.47 11.59
CA GLY A 269 -0.45 15.46 12.36
C GLY A 269 0.30 15.88 13.62
N THR A 270 -0.42 16.08 14.74
CA THR A 270 0.17 16.57 15.99
C THR A 270 0.52 15.41 16.92
N PRO A 271 1.82 15.20 17.25
CA PRO A 271 2.20 14.20 18.24
C PRO A 271 1.54 14.48 19.60
N GLN A 272 1.08 13.44 20.26
CA GLN A 272 0.37 13.51 21.54
C GLN A 272 1.00 12.57 22.57
N VAL A 273 0.86 12.90 23.84
CA VAL A 273 1.29 12.06 24.96
C VAL A 273 0.10 11.83 25.87
N THR A 274 -0.12 10.59 26.25
CA THR A 274 -1.08 10.25 27.30
C THR A 274 -0.39 10.38 28.66
N LEU A 275 -0.91 11.25 29.50
CA LEU A 275 -0.42 11.47 30.85
C LEU A 275 -0.89 10.36 31.79
N ALA A 276 -0.25 10.24 32.96
CA ALA A 276 -0.57 9.21 33.96
C ALA A 276 -2.01 9.29 34.50
N ASP A 277 -2.67 10.43 34.38
CA ASP A 277 -4.09 10.65 34.73
C ASP A 277 -5.07 10.29 33.59
N GLY A 278 -4.56 9.78 32.46
CA GLY A 278 -5.33 9.42 31.27
C GLY A 278 -5.65 10.60 30.35
N ASN A 279 -5.21 11.83 30.68
CA ASN A 279 -5.39 12.98 29.80
C ASN A 279 -4.38 12.92 28.63
N VAL A 280 -4.87 13.20 27.41
CA VAL A 280 -4.05 13.33 26.21
C VAL A 280 -3.68 14.79 26.01
N THR A 281 -2.39 15.06 25.81
CA THR A 281 -1.89 16.42 25.59
C THR A 281 -0.99 16.47 24.35
N ALA A 282 -1.15 17.53 23.54
CA ALA A 282 -0.32 17.73 22.36
C ALA A 282 1.14 18.00 22.75
N LEU A 283 2.06 17.35 22.06
CA LEU A 283 3.51 17.54 22.23
C LEU A 283 3.98 18.75 21.40
N ASN A 284 3.41 19.92 21.69
CA ASN A 284 3.72 21.17 20.99
C ASN A 284 4.66 22.10 21.77
N ALA A 285 5.10 21.68 22.96
CA ALA A 285 6.12 22.39 23.73
C ALA A 285 7.44 21.61 23.70
N PRO A 286 8.59 22.29 23.57
CA PRO A 286 9.86 21.61 23.72
C PRO A 286 9.91 20.99 25.12
N LEU A 287 10.40 19.75 25.23
CA LEU A 287 10.79 19.18 26.51
C LEU A 287 11.72 20.20 27.16
N ILE A 288 11.31 20.78 28.28
CA ILE A 288 12.17 21.73 29.02
C ILE A 288 13.35 20.89 29.53
N VAL A 289 14.47 20.97 28.84
CA VAL A 289 15.72 20.51 29.38
C VAL A 289 16.02 21.41 30.54
N SER A 290 15.70 20.95 31.75
CA SER A 290 16.05 21.66 32.97
C SER A 290 17.54 21.97 32.95
N GLY A 291 17.90 23.24 33.15
CA GLY A 291 19.29 23.65 33.23
C GLY A 291 20.03 22.88 34.33
N SER A 292 21.36 22.99 34.35
CA SER A 292 22.28 22.31 35.27
C SER A 292 21.95 22.39 36.77
N ALA A 293 20.98 23.22 37.16
CA ALA A 293 20.49 23.35 38.54
C ALA A 293 19.73 22.10 39.06
N PHE A 294 19.21 21.23 38.16
CA PHE A 294 18.44 20.05 38.58
C PHE A 294 19.27 18.75 38.57
N GLY A 295 20.53 18.81 38.13
CA GLY A 295 21.51 17.74 38.25
C GLY A 295 21.18 16.42 37.54
N ASP A 296 22.11 15.47 37.63
CA ASP A 296 22.04 14.14 37.02
C ASP A 296 20.86 13.28 37.48
N ALA A 297 20.23 13.62 38.62
CA ALA A 297 19.14 12.82 39.17
C ALA A 297 17.86 12.90 38.31
N ILE A 298 17.50 14.05 37.76
CA ILE A 298 16.35 14.21 36.86
C ILE A 298 16.62 13.53 35.52
N THR A 299 17.83 13.72 34.99
CA THR A 299 18.23 13.06 33.73
C THR A 299 18.15 11.53 33.87
N ARG A 300 18.60 10.96 35.00
CA ARG A 300 18.49 9.52 35.27
C ARG A 300 17.06 9.05 35.51
N SER A 301 16.22 9.86 36.14
CA SER A 301 14.81 9.52 36.37
C SER A 301 14.02 9.59 35.06
N LEU A 302 14.27 10.57 34.19
CA LEU A 302 13.61 10.72 32.90
C LEU A 302 14.07 9.64 31.87
N SER A 303 15.31 9.18 31.97
CA SER A 303 15.81 8.09 31.09
C SER A 303 15.19 6.70 31.39
N ALA A 304 14.46 6.58 32.51
CA ALA A 304 13.76 5.36 32.91
C ALA A 304 12.23 5.47 32.72
N VAL A 305 11.74 6.55 32.11
CA VAL A 305 10.31 6.75 31.85
C VAL A 305 10.01 6.39 30.39
N ASP A 306 9.32 5.31 30.19
CA ASP A 306 8.73 4.98 28.88
C ASP A 306 7.51 5.89 28.66
N ILE A 307 7.58 6.71 27.63
CA ILE A 307 6.47 7.59 27.22
C ILE A 307 5.94 7.05 25.90
N THR A 308 4.68 6.67 25.87
CA THR A 308 4.00 6.36 24.61
C THR A 308 3.61 7.67 23.95
N VAL A 309 4.16 7.92 22.77
CA VAL A 309 3.78 9.04 21.91
C VAL A 309 2.90 8.48 20.81
N THR A 310 1.72 9.03 20.66
CA THR A 310 0.80 8.74 19.57
C THR A 310 0.75 9.93 18.62
N ASP A 311 0.34 9.72 17.40
CA ASP A 311 0.06 10.79 16.43
C ASP A 311 -1.45 10.88 16.12
N SER A 312 -1.85 11.59 15.06
CA SER A 312 -3.27 11.73 14.71
C SER A 312 -3.91 10.46 14.14
N LEU A 313 -3.13 9.39 13.95
CA LEU A 313 -3.58 8.09 13.47
C LEU A 313 -3.43 6.96 14.53
N ASN A 314 -3.15 7.31 15.80
CA ASN A 314 -2.90 6.44 16.97
C ASN A 314 -1.53 5.77 17.07
#